data_6f79a466071b8db24fcbd37b44ce425a
#
_entry.id   6f79a466071b8db24fcbd37b44ce425a
#
_cell.length_a   1.000
_cell.length_b   1.000
_cell.length_c   1.000
_cell.angle_alpha   90.00
_cell.angle_beta   90.00
_cell.angle_gamma   90.00
#
_symmetry.space_group_name_H-M   'P 1'
#
loop_
_entity.id
_entity.type
_entity.pdbx_description
1 polymer ?
#
loop_
_entity_poly.entity_id
_entity_poly.type
_entity_poly.pdbx_seq_one_letter_code
_entity_poly.pdbx_strand_id
1 'polypeptide(L)'
;HETDMSNSFQKYYKNSKNKLGKKLIEAIERGMKYSASQYTEAKDFMEQSYRSYSEVFEDYHGVITPASTGVADKGLKFTGSPEFCTVWTYMGLPSISLPLLTGENNLPLGVQLVGNKLDDLRFLGVANWLEKKCKDDE
;
A
#
# COMPACT_ATOMS: atom_id res chain seq x y z
N HIS A 1 1.25 -4.94 10.78
CA HIS A 1 2.13 -3.78 10.48
C HIS A 1 2.73 -3.15 11.74
N GLU A 2 1.94 -2.73 12.73
CA GLU A 2 2.48 -2.02 13.91
C GLU A 2 3.41 -2.90 14.75
N THR A 3 3.14 -4.20 14.86
CA THR A 3 4.03 -5.17 15.51
C THR A 3 5.35 -5.31 14.75
N ASP A 4 5.30 -5.44 13.41
CA ASP A 4 6.51 -5.51 12.59
C ASP A 4 7.30 -4.21 12.67
N MET A 5 6.61 -3.07 12.66
CA MET A 5 7.21 -1.75 12.84
C MET A 5 7.89 -1.64 14.20
N SER A 6 7.25 -2.10 15.29
CA SER A 6 7.82 -2.07 16.63
C SER A 6 9.11 -2.90 16.72
N ASN A 7 9.15 -4.06 16.08
CA ASN A 7 10.33 -4.91 16.02
C ASN A 7 11.46 -4.26 15.20
N SER A 8 11.15 -3.77 13.99
CA SER A 8 12.14 -3.17 13.08
C SER A 8 12.76 -1.90 13.66
N PHE A 9 11.98 -1.09 14.35
CA PHE A 9 12.44 0.17 14.94
C PHE A 9 12.87 0.08 16.41
N GLN A 10 12.84 -1.11 17.01
CA GLN A 10 13.15 -1.30 18.44
C GLN A 10 14.50 -0.71 18.85
N LYS A 11 15.55 -0.90 18.04
CA LYS A 11 16.89 -0.38 18.31
C LYS A 11 16.89 1.15 18.34
N TYR A 12 16.22 1.79 17.39
CA TYR A 12 16.13 3.25 17.34
C TYR A 12 15.25 3.81 18.46
N TYR A 13 14.15 3.12 18.79
CA TYR A 13 13.28 3.48 19.90
C TYR A 13 14.02 3.46 21.25
N LYS A 14 14.88 2.45 21.49
CA LYS A 14 15.67 2.36 22.71
C LYS A 14 16.78 3.41 22.80
N ASN A 15 17.49 3.65 21.70
CA ASN A 15 18.74 4.43 21.73
C ASN A 15 18.60 5.88 21.26
N SER A 16 17.52 6.22 20.57
CA SER A 16 17.37 7.53 19.89
C SER A 16 15.91 7.95 19.79
N LYS A 17 15.08 7.65 20.79
CA LYS A 17 13.64 7.97 20.80
C LYS A 17 13.35 9.44 20.48
N ASN A 18 14.19 10.34 21.00
CA ASN A 18 14.06 11.78 20.80
C ASN A 18 14.26 12.25 19.35
N LYS A 19 14.80 11.40 18.47
CA LYS A 19 14.97 11.65 17.03
C LYS A 19 13.83 11.10 16.18
N LEU A 20 12.91 10.33 16.78
CA LEU A 20 11.78 9.76 16.07
C LEU A 20 10.58 10.72 16.07
N GLY A 21 9.84 10.74 14.97
CA GLY A 21 8.60 11.50 14.88
C GLY A 21 7.52 10.95 15.81
N LYS A 22 6.70 11.83 16.38
CA LYS A 22 5.65 11.48 17.35
C LYS A 22 4.73 10.35 16.88
N LYS A 23 4.23 10.43 15.63
CA LYS A 23 3.36 9.41 15.04
C LYS A 23 4.03 8.04 14.97
N LEU A 24 5.33 8.00 14.66
CA LEU A 24 6.09 6.75 14.61
C LEU A 24 6.26 6.16 16.01
N ILE A 25 6.55 6.99 17.01
CA ILE A 25 6.64 6.55 18.43
C ILE A 25 5.31 5.93 18.85
N GLU A 26 4.19 6.60 18.61
CA GLU A 26 2.86 6.11 18.95
C GLU A 26 2.55 4.76 18.27
N ALA A 27 2.91 4.59 17.00
CA ALA A 27 2.72 3.34 16.27
C ALA A 27 3.59 2.20 16.84
N ILE A 28 4.86 2.47 17.19
CA ILE A 28 5.74 1.51 17.84
C ILE A 28 5.14 1.09 19.20
N GLU A 29 4.69 2.05 20.02
CA GLU A 29 4.11 1.78 21.34
C GLU A 29 2.79 1.00 21.27
N ARG A 30 1.98 1.20 20.22
CA ARG A 30 0.81 0.34 19.97
C ARG A 30 1.24 -1.07 19.56
N GLY A 31 2.20 -1.17 18.64
CA GLY A 31 2.73 -2.46 18.16
C GLY A 31 3.29 -3.34 19.27
N MET A 32 3.90 -2.74 20.30
CA MET A 32 4.43 -3.46 21.48
C MET A 32 3.34 -4.06 22.37
N LYS A 33 2.09 -3.64 22.24
CA LYS A 33 0.98 -4.11 23.11
C LYS A 33 0.32 -5.38 22.58
N TYR A 34 0.53 -5.72 21.31
CA TYR A 34 -0.06 -6.93 20.73
C TYR A 34 0.64 -8.18 21.25
N SER A 35 -0.16 -9.19 21.58
CA SER A 35 0.34 -10.51 21.99
C SER A 35 0.84 -11.30 20.76
N ALA A 36 1.64 -12.34 21.00
CA ALA A 36 2.07 -13.27 19.97
C ALA A 36 0.86 -13.96 19.30
N SER A 37 -0.17 -14.31 20.07
CA SER A 37 -1.42 -14.90 19.54
C SER A 37 -2.10 -13.96 18.54
N GLN A 38 -2.32 -12.70 18.93
CA GLN A 38 -2.92 -11.69 18.05
C GLN A 38 -2.10 -11.48 16.77
N TYR A 39 -0.76 -11.51 16.88
CA TYR A 39 0.10 -11.41 15.70
C TYR A 39 -0.05 -12.61 14.77
N THR A 40 -0.09 -13.83 15.33
CA THR A 40 -0.27 -15.06 14.54
C THR A 40 -1.63 -15.08 13.85
N GLU A 41 -2.71 -14.78 14.58
CA GLU A 41 -4.06 -14.67 14.03
C GLU A 41 -4.14 -13.67 12.87
N ALA A 42 -3.47 -12.51 13.01
CA ALA A 42 -3.41 -11.51 11.93
C ALA A 42 -2.63 -12.01 10.70
N LYS A 43 -1.59 -12.81 10.91
CA LYS A 43 -0.83 -13.45 9.80
C LYS A 43 -1.67 -14.50 9.08
N ASP A 44 -2.38 -15.33 9.81
CA ASP A 44 -3.26 -16.34 9.23
C ASP A 44 -4.41 -15.70 8.45
N PHE A 45 -5.00 -14.64 8.99
CA PHE A 45 -6.03 -13.87 8.28
C PHE A 45 -5.50 -13.21 7.01
N MET A 46 -4.25 -12.73 7.02
CA MET A 46 -3.59 -12.18 5.82
C MET A 46 -3.51 -13.24 4.71
N GLU A 47 -3.07 -14.46 5.04
CA GLU A 47 -2.97 -15.55 4.06
C GLU A 47 -4.34 -16.00 3.55
N GLN A 48 -5.34 -16.09 4.41
CA GLN A 48 -6.72 -16.40 4.02
C GLN A 48 -7.29 -15.33 3.08
N SER A 49 -7.09 -14.05 3.43
CA SER A 49 -7.52 -12.91 2.59
C SER A 49 -6.88 -12.97 1.21
N TYR A 50 -5.57 -13.25 1.15
CA TYR A 50 -4.89 -13.39 -0.13
C TYR A 50 -5.47 -14.56 -0.96
N ARG A 51 -5.66 -15.74 -0.36
CA ARG A 51 -6.21 -16.92 -1.08
C ARG A 51 -7.58 -16.64 -1.68
N SER A 52 -8.48 -16.04 -0.90
CA SER A 52 -9.82 -15.66 -1.39
C SER A 52 -9.75 -14.61 -2.51
N TYR A 53 -8.80 -13.67 -2.41
CA TYR A 53 -8.67 -12.61 -3.39
C TYR A 53 -7.94 -13.06 -4.65
N SER A 54 -7.03 -14.03 -4.56
CA SER A 54 -6.22 -14.51 -5.69
C SER A 54 -7.04 -15.12 -6.83
N GLU A 55 -8.24 -15.62 -6.54
CA GLU A 55 -9.19 -16.13 -7.54
C GLU A 55 -9.53 -15.07 -8.60
N VAL A 56 -9.52 -13.77 -8.23
CA VAL A 56 -9.76 -12.67 -9.17
C VAL A 56 -8.73 -12.65 -10.31
N PHE A 57 -7.49 -13.06 -10.03
CA PHE A 57 -6.41 -13.07 -11.01
C PHE A 57 -6.42 -14.29 -11.95
N GLU A 58 -7.34 -15.24 -11.75
CA GLU A 58 -7.60 -16.30 -12.70
C GLU A 58 -8.34 -15.76 -13.93
N ASP A 59 -9.28 -14.83 -13.71
CA ASP A 59 -10.11 -14.25 -14.77
C ASP A 59 -9.61 -12.88 -15.26
N TYR A 60 -8.87 -12.13 -14.42
CA TYR A 60 -8.45 -10.77 -14.69
C TYR A 60 -6.94 -10.59 -14.62
N HIS A 61 -6.42 -9.67 -15.41
CA HIS A 61 -4.99 -9.35 -15.47
C HIS A 61 -4.52 -8.44 -14.34
N GLY A 62 -5.43 -7.83 -13.61
CA GLY A 62 -5.17 -6.93 -12.50
C GLY A 62 -6.43 -6.24 -12.03
N VAL A 63 -6.31 -5.54 -10.91
CA VAL A 63 -7.40 -4.74 -10.33
C VAL A 63 -7.02 -3.28 -10.36
N ILE A 64 -7.94 -2.44 -10.81
CA ILE A 64 -7.76 -0.99 -10.88
C ILE A 64 -8.48 -0.35 -9.69
N THR A 65 -7.76 0.51 -8.97
CA THR A 65 -8.29 1.27 -7.85
C THR A 65 -7.74 2.70 -7.87
N PRO A 66 -8.33 3.65 -7.11
CA PRO A 66 -7.66 4.91 -6.84
C PRO A 66 -6.31 4.67 -6.16
N ALA A 67 -5.28 5.45 -6.49
CA ALA A 67 -3.98 5.40 -5.80
C ALA A 67 -3.99 6.21 -4.48
N SER A 68 -4.88 7.20 -4.38
CA SER A 68 -5.03 8.08 -3.23
C SER A 68 -6.47 8.57 -3.12
N THR A 69 -6.81 9.21 -2.01
CA THR A 69 -8.15 9.82 -1.78
C THR A 69 -8.41 11.08 -2.60
N GLY A 70 -7.41 11.59 -3.28
CA GLY A 70 -7.48 12.80 -4.11
C GLY A 70 -6.09 13.26 -4.52
N VAL A 71 -6.01 14.47 -5.03
CA VAL A 71 -4.73 15.13 -5.34
C VAL A 71 -3.96 15.48 -4.05
N ALA A 72 -2.67 15.77 -4.19
CA ALA A 72 -1.84 16.15 -3.05
C ALA A 72 -2.34 17.41 -2.34
N ASP A 73 -2.46 17.33 -1.00
CA ASP A 73 -2.80 18.49 -0.17
C ASP A 73 -1.71 19.56 -0.22
N LYS A 74 -2.13 20.81 -0.08
CA LYS A 74 -1.20 21.93 -0.02
C LYS A 74 -0.41 21.94 1.29
N GLY A 75 0.91 21.90 1.18
CA GLY A 75 1.83 22.00 2.32
C GLY A 75 2.47 20.66 2.69
N LEU A 76 3.16 20.62 3.84
CA LEU A 76 3.96 19.47 4.29
C LEU A 76 3.42 18.81 5.58
N LYS A 77 2.24 19.20 6.04
CA LYS A 77 1.69 18.70 7.31
C LYS A 77 0.96 17.38 7.19
N PHE A 78 0.48 17.06 5.99
CA PHE A 78 -0.28 15.86 5.69
C PHE A 78 0.28 15.20 4.43
N THR A 79 0.40 13.87 4.45
CA THR A 79 0.98 13.07 3.36
C THR A 79 -0.05 12.21 2.62
N GLY A 80 -1.32 12.49 2.83
CA GLY A 80 -2.43 11.70 2.29
C GLY A 80 -2.86 10.54 3.19
N SER A 81 -3.97 9.89 2.83
CA SER A 81 -4.45 8.67 3.49
C SER A 81 -3.88 7.43 2.80
N PRO A 82 -3.40 6.40 3.54
CA PRO A 82 -2.93 5.15 2.97
C PRO A 82 -4.06 4.15 2.68
N GLU A 83 -5.32 4.53 2.79
CA GLU A 83 -6.45 3.60 2.78
C GLU A 83 -6.53 2.74 1.50
N PHE A 84 -6.22 3.31 0.33
CA PHE A 84 -6.19 2.58 -0.93
C PHE A 84 -4.94 1.70 -1.12
N CYS A 85 -3.91 1.85 -0.29
CA CYS A 85 -2.68 1.05 -0.36
C CYS A 85 -2.63 -0.03 0.71
N THR A 86 -3.32 0.16 1.84
CA THR A 86 -3.17 -0.65 3.05
C THR A 86 -3.54 -2.11 2.81
N VAL A 87 -4.65 -2.39 2.15
CA VAL A 87 -5.14 -3.76 1.92
C VAL A 87 -4.20 -4.55 1.01
N TRP A 88 -3.68 -3.93 -0.04
CA TRP A 88 -2.74 -4.57 -0.97
C TRP A 88 -1.40 -4.87 -0.32
N THR A 89 -0.88 -3.90 0.43
CA THR A 89 0.32 -4.08 1.25
C THR A 89 0.13 -5.17 2.30
N TYR A 90 -1.04 -5.23 2.95
CA TYR A 90 -1.37 -6.26 3.92
C TYR A 90 -1.36 -7.65 3.30
N MET A 91 -2.00 -7.83 2.15
CA MET A 91 -1.99 -9.10 1.43
C MET A 91 -0.67 -9.40 0.71
N GLY A 92 0.25 -8.44 0.60
CA GLY A 92 1.54 -8.59 -0.09
C GLY A 92 1.40 -8.65 -1.61
N LEU A 93 0.41 -7.95 -2.17
CA LEU A 93 0.18 -7.84 -3.61
C LEU A 93 1.03 -6.70 -4.19
N PRO A 94 1.65 -6.88 -5.38
CA PRO A 94 2.34 -5.82 -6.08
C PRO A 94 1.34 -4.77 -6.55
N SER A 95 1.73 -3.50 -6.44
CA SER A 95 0.93 -2.39 -6.95
C SER A 95 1.80 -1.32 -7.59
N ILE A 96 1.27 -0.67 -8.62
CA ILE A 96 1.90 0.45 -9.31
C ILE A 96 0.90 1.59 -9.47
N SER A 97 1.35 2.82 -9.24
CA SER A 97 0.54 4.01 -9.52
C SER A 97 0.91 4.57 -10.89
N LEU A 98 -0.09 4.72 -11.74
CA LEU A 98 0.03 5.29 -13.09
C LEU A 98 -0.58 6.70 -13.08
N PRO A 99 0.10 7.72 -13.60
CA PRO A 99 -0.39 9.11 -13.61
C PRO A 99 -1.35 9.33 -14.80
N LEU A 100 -2.50 8.67 -14.76
CA LEU A 100 -3.47 8.64 -15.87
C LEU A 100 -4.55 9.73 -15.77
N LEU A 101 -4.68 10.39 -14.64
CA LEU A 101 -5.74 11.37 -14.42
C LEU A 101 -5.16 12.70 -13.94
N THR A 102 -5.92 13.75 -14.21
CA THR A 102 -5.64 15.09 -13.69
C THR A 102 -6.82 15.50 -12.78
N GLY A 103 -6.51 15.89 -11.57
CA GLY A 103 -7.49 16.35 -10.61
C GLY A 103 -7.51 17.88 -10.46
N GLU A 104 -7.97 18.34 -9.32
CA GLU A 104 -8.06 19.76 -9.02
C GLU A 104 -6.70 20.48 -9.14
N ASN A 105 -6.74 21.73 -9.58
CA ASN A 105 -5.56 22.59 -9.78
C ASN A 105 -4.51 22.01 -10.76
N ASN A 106 -4.93 21.19 -11.72
CA ASN A 106 -4.06 20.48 -12.67
C ASN A 106 -2.99 19.60 -11.98
N LEU A 107 -3.26 19.11 -10.77
CA LEU A 107 -2.38 18.18 -10.10
C LEU A 107 -2.61 16.75 -10.59
N PRO A 108 -1.55 15.92 -10.70
CA PRO A 108 -1.71 14.54 -11.12
C PRO A 108 -2.52 13.74 -10.09
N LEU A 109 -3.40 12.88 -10.58
CA LEU A 109 -4.13 11.91 -9.78
C LEU A 109 -3.83 10.51 -10.31
N GLY A 110 -3.26 9.68 -9.45
CA GLY A 110 -2.83 8.34 -9.79
C GLY A 110 -3.98 7.34 -9.85
N VAL A 111 -3.92 6.47 -10.84
CA VAL A 111 -4.69 5.22 -10.89
C VAL A 111 -3.77 4.10 -10.43
N GLN A 112 -4.19 3.31 -9.45
CA GLN A 112 -3.43 2.17 -8.95
C GLN A 112 -3.84 0.90 -9.68
N LEU A 113 -2.88 0.23 -10.29
CA LEU A 113 -3.02 -1.15 -10.76
C LEU A 113 -2.44 -2.09 -9.72
N VAL A 114 -3.16 -3.16 -9.39
CA VAL A 114 -2.75 -4.21 -8.44
C VAL A 114 -2.68 -5.53 -9.19
N GLY A 115 -1.60 -6.27 -9.00
CA GLY A 115 -1.35 -7.55 -9.65
C GLY A 115 -1.27 -8.71 -8.67
N ASN A 116 -1.08 -9.93 -9.21
CA ASN A 116 -0.90 -11.13 -8.42
C ASN A 116 0.53 -11.23 -7.85
N LYS A 117 0.69 -11.93 -6.73
CA LYS A 117 2.01 -12.21 -6.13
C LYS A 117 2.89 -12.99 -7.10
N LEU A 118 4.18 -12.64 -7.11
CA LEU A 118 5.24 -13.34 -7.84
C LEU A 118 5.03 -13.40 -9.38
N ASP A 119 4.19 -12.52 -9.91
CA ASP A 119 3.92 -12.39 -11.34
C ASP A 119 4.34 -11.01 -11.88
N ASP A 120 5.48 -10.52 -11.41
CA ASP A 120 5.94 -9.14 -11.66
C ASP A 120 6.12 -8.83 -13.15
N LEU A 121 6.61 -9.79 -13.97
CA LEU A 121 6.81 -9.58 -15.41
C LEU A 121 5.48 -9.35 -16.14
N ARG A 122 4.48 -10.18 -15.85
CA ARG A 122 3.13 -10.02 -16.42
C ARG A 122 2.50 -8.73 -15.91
N PHE A 123 2.62 -8.46 -14.62
CA PHE A 123 2.10 -7.26 -13.98
C PHE A 123 2.65 -5.97 -14.61
N LEU A 124 3.97 -5.88 -14.81
CA LEU A 124 4.61 -4.74 -15.48
C LEU A 124 4.21 -4.63 -16.96
N GLY A 125 4.02 -5.76 -17.62
CA GLY A 125 3.49 -5.81 -19.00
C GLY A 125 2.08 -5.21 -19.09
N VAL A 126 1.19 -5.57 -18.18
CA VAL A 126 -0.18 -5.03 -18.09
C VAL A 126 -0.15 -3.53 -17.76
N ALA A 127 0.70 -3.10 -16.83
CA ALA A 127 0.86 -1.69 -16.49
C ALA A 127 1.30 -0.84 -17.68
N ASN A 128 2.32 -1.31 -18.42
CA ASN A 128 2.80 -0.63 -19.63
C ASN A 128 1.75 -0.58 -20.74
N TRP A 129 0.99 -1.67 -20.92
CA TRP A 129 -0.12 -1.69 -21.87
C TRP A 129 -1.20 -0.69 -21.49
N LEU A 130 -1.62 -0.67 -20.23
CA LEU A 130 -2.64 0.24 -19.72
C LEU A 130 -2.22 1.70 -19.87
N GLU A 131 -0.98 2.04 -19.51
CA GLU A 131 -0.45 3.40 -19.66
C GLU A 131 -0.46 3.86 -21.11
N LYS A 132 0.02 3.02 -22.05
CA LYS A 132 0.02 3.34 -23.48
C LYS A 132 -1.40 3.52 -24.02
N LYS A 133 -2.29 2.58 -23.69
CA LYS A 133 -3.67 2.62 -24.18
C LYS A 133 -4.40 3.89 -23.74
N CYS A 134 -4.25 4.30 -22.49
CA CYS A 134 -4.87 5.53 -22.00
C CYS A 134 -4.28 6.80 -22.61
N LYS A 135 -2.99 6.81 -23.00
CA LYS A 135 -2.36 7.96 -23.69
C LYS A 135 -2.70 8.06 -25.18
N ASP A 136 -2.97 6.92 -25.83
CA ASP A 136 -3.34 6.89 -27.24
C ASP A 136 -4.80 7.35 -27.49
N ASP A 137 -5.64 7.32 -26.45
CA ASP A 137 -7.04 7.72 -26.51
C ASP A 137 -7.26 9.22 -26.12
N GLU A 138 -6.20 9.98 -25.77
CA GLU A 138 -6.20 11.45 -25.55
C GLU A 138 -5.86 12.22 -26.83
#